data_86390ded7addab9ca57d19df68f9afb8
#
_entry.id   86390ded7addab9ca57d19df68f9afb8
#
_cell.length_a   1.000
_cell.length_b   1.000
_cell.length_c   1.000
_cell.angle_alpha   90.00
_cell.angle_beta   90.00
_cell.angle_gamma   90.00
#
_symmetry.space_group_name_H-M   'P 1'
#
loop_
_entity.id
_entity.type
_entity.pdbx_description
1 polymer ?
#
loop_
_entity_poly.entity_id
_entity_poly.type
_entity_poly.pdbx_seq_one_letter_code
_entity_poly.pdbx_strand_id
1 'polypeptide(L)'
;MTGSRVLALGHYQPARVLTNDELAAMVDTSDEWIRSRVGIRTRRVAAPDETVADMAAEAAGKALANSGLATEEIDLVLVATCTADDRSPNTAARVAAALGLATPATMDVNVVCSGFTHALASADHAIRAGAATNALVVGVEKFTSVTDWTDRTTCVLTGDGAGAAVVTASAEPEIGPVVWGSVPGMGHAVRIEGTPSRFSQEGQSVYRWATTQLPPIARRVCERAGVAPEDLAAVVLHQANLRIIEPVARKLGAVNAVVATDVTESGNTSAASIPLALSKLVERGEVPSGAPVLLFGFGGNLSYAGQVIRCP
;
A
#
# COMPACT_ATOMS: atom_id res chain seq x y z
N MET A 1 -6.77 -16.39 -21.81
CA MET A 1 -7.30 -15.65 -20.66
C MET A 1 -7.16 -14.18 -20.96
N THR A 2 -8.19 -13.38 -20.75
CA THR A 2 -8.17 -11.98 -21.20
C THR A 2 -8.06 -10.99 -20.03
N GLY A 3 -8.17 -11.45 -18.78
CA GLY A 3 -8.15 -10.63 -17.59
C GLY A 3 -7.48 -11.27 -16.38
N SER A 4 -7.44 -10.53 -15.31
CA SER A 4 -7.06 -10.99 -13.99
C SER A 4 -8.00 -10.39 -12.94
N ARG A 5 -8.01 -10.98 -11.74
CA ARG A 5 -8.77 -10.50 -10.60
C ARG A 5 -7.99 -10.63 -9.30
N VAL A 6 -8.30 -9.81 -8.34
CA VAL A 6 -7.91 -10.04 -6.95
C VAL A 6 -8.81 -11.15 -6.41
N LEU A 7 -8.20 -12.27 -6.01
CA LEU A 7 -8.93 -13.45 -5.52
C LEU A 7 -9.13 -13.39 -4.01
N ALA A 8 -8.09 -12.95 -3.29
CA ALA A 8 -8.10 -12.90 -1.83
C ALA A 8 -7.12 -11.86 -1.30
N LEU A 9 -7.32 -11.46 -0.05
CA LEU A 9 -6.52 -10.48 0.66
C LEU A 9 -6.04 -11.06 2.00
N GLY A 10 -4.94 -10.50 2.50
CA GLY A 10 -4.44 -10.75 3.83
C GLY A 10 -3.66 -9.54 4.33
N HIS A 11 -3.54 -9.41 5.66
CA HIS A 11 -2.75 -8.34 6.24
C HIS A 11 -2.09 -8.79 7.55
N TYR A 12 -1.03 -8.07 7.91
CA TYR A 12 -0.33 -8.24 9.17
C TYR A 12 0.06 -6.88 9.75
N GLN A 13 -0.03 -6.77 11.06
CA GLN A 13 0.49 -5.63 11.81
C GLN A 13 1.25 -6.12 13.05
N PRO A 14 2.41 -5.53 13.35
CA PRO A 14 3.15 -5.81 14.59
C PRO A 14 2.29 -5.64 15.85
N ALA A 15 2.62 -6.40 16.89
CA ALA A 15 1.83 -6.38 18.13
C ALA A 15 1.94 -5.06 18.89
N ARG A 16 3.12 -4.41 18.88
CA ARG A 16 3.36 -3.17 19.61
C ARG A 16 2.57 -2.00 19.02
N VAL A 17 1.77 -1.36 19.85
CA VAL A 17 1.13 -0.07 19.55
C VAL A 17 1.98 1.05 20.13
N LEU A 18 2.32 2.03 19.32
CA LEU A 18 2.96 3.28 19.76
C LEU A 18 1.92 4.39 19.73
N THR A 19 1.65 4.97 20.89
CA THR A 19 0.67 6.05 21.06
C THR A 19 1.27 7.43 20.81
N ASN A 20 0.42 8.44 20.62
CA ASN A 20 0.87 9.82 20.50
C ASN A 20 1.47 10.35 21.82
N ASP A 21 0.98 9.87 22.97
CA ASP A 21 1.55 10.26 24.28
C ASP A 21 2.97 9.72 24.47
N GLU A 22 3.26 8.50 24.03
CA GLU A 22 4.63 7.97 24.00
C GLU A 22 5.54 8.79 23.07
N LEU A 23 5.03 9.24 21.90
CA LEU A 23 5.80 10.15 21.03
C LEU A 23 6.04 11.51 21.64
N ALA A 24 5.08 12.05 22.40
CA ALA A 24 5.23 13.31 23.11
C ALA A 24 6.32 13.27 24.19
N ALA A 25 6.66 12.07 24.70
CA ALA A 25 7.80 11.88 25.59
C ALA A 25 9.17 11.89 24.85
N MET A 26 9.17 11.72 23.52
CA MET A 26 10.39 11.63 22.69
C MET A 26 10.71 12.93 21.97
N VAL A 27 9.68 13.65 21.48
CA VAL A 27 9.81 14.89 20.71
C VAL A 27 8.78 15.93 21.16
N ASP A 28 9.03 17.19 20.89
CA ASP A 28 8.12 18.31 21.21
C ASP A 28 6.84 18.26 20.36
N THR A 29 5.84 17.46 20.82
CA THR A 29 4.55 17.27 20.17
C THR A 29 3.45 16.97 21.20
N SER A 30 2.21 16.76 20.76
CA SER A 30 1.09 16.32 21.61
C SER A 30 0.10 15.50 20.80
N ASP A 31 -0.75 14.69 21.45
CA ASP A 31 -1.83 13.95 20.81
C ASP A 31 -2.74 14.89 20.02
N GLU A 32 -3.13 16.04 20.61
CA GLU A 32 -3.96 17.04 19.94
C GLU A 32 -3.30 17.59 18.67
N TRP A 33 -1.99 17.89 18.72
CA TRP A 33 -1.25 18.40 17.58
C TRP A 33 -1.18 17.36 16.46
N ILE A 34 -0.82 16.10 16.78
CA ILE A 34 -0.72 15.01 15.79
C ILE A 34 -2.08 14.77 15.15
N ARG A 35 -3.14 14.61 15.94
CA ARG A 35 -4.50 14.36 15.42
C ARG A 35 -5.00 15.50 14.55
N SER A 36 -4.80 16.75 14.95
CA SER A 36 -5.23 17.90 14.15
C SER A 36 -4.44 18.07 12.85
N ARG A 37 -3.17 17.64 12.81
CA ARG A 37 -2.28 17.81 11.65
C ARG A 37 -2.29 16.66 10.67
N VAL A 38 -2.42 15.43 11.17
CA VAL A 38 -2.28 14.22 10.35
C VAL A 38 -3.41 13.20 10.55
N GLY A 39 -4.18 13.32 11.62
CA GLY A 39 -5.29 12.42 11.94
C GLY A 39 -4.88 11.13 12.64
N ILE A 40 -3.58 10.86 12.82
CA ILE A 40 -3.07 9.61 13.37
C ILE A 40 -3.28 9.59 14.89
N ARG A 41 -3.82 8.49 15.41
CA ARG A 41 -4.01 8.22 16.84
C ARG A 41 -2.93 7.30 17.38
N THR A 42 -2.64 6.25 16.63
CA THR A 42 -1.66 5.22 16.95
C THR A 42 -0.92 4.77 15.69
N ARG A 43 0.14 4.01 15.87
CA ARG A 43 0.82 3.25 14.82
C ARG A 43 1.37 1.96 15.39
N ARG A 44 1.68 1.02 14.50
CA ARG A 44 2.33 -0.23 14.88
C ARG A 44 3.83 -0.13 14.65
N VAL A 45 4.58 -0.78 15.51
CA VAL A 45 6.05 -0.80 15.47
C VAL A 45 6.53 -2.24 15.58
N ALA A 46 7.26 -2.70 14.59
CA ALA A 46 7.85 -4.03 14.56
C ALA A 46 8.89 -4.22 15.68
N ALA A 47 8.97 -5.43 16.21
CA ALA A 47 10.03 -5.78 17.13
C ALA A 47 11.42 -5.64 16.47
N PRO A 48 12.50 -5.45 17.23
CA PRO A 48 13.84 -5.30 16.65
C PRO A 48 14.23 -6.46 15.74
N ASP A 49 13.88 -7.68 16.10
CA ASP A 49 14.16 -8.94 15.41
C ASP A 49 13.09 -9.32 14.37
N GLU A 50 11.95 -8.62 14.32
CA GLU A 50 10.90 -8.85 13.33
C GLU A 50 11.30 -8.19 11.99
N THR A 51 11.57 -9.00 10.99
CA THR A 51 12.06 -8.55 9.68
C THR A 51 10.94 -8.11 8.75
N VAL A 52 11.28 -7.37 7.68
CA VAL A 52 10.33 -7.03 6.60
C VAL A 52 9.81 -8.30 5.94
N ALA A 53 10.67 -9.31 5.75
CA ALA A 53 10.28 -10.59 5.16
C ALA A 53 9.30 -11.37 6.05
N ASP A 54 9.47 -11.33 7.39
CA ASP A 54 8.53 -11.99 8.32
C ASP A 54 7.14 -11.38 8.23
N MET A 55 7.05 -10.05 8.32
CA MET A 55 5.77 -9.34 8.19
C MET A 55 5.10 -9.59 6.83
N ALA A 56 5.90 -9.61 5.76
CA ALA A 56 5.41 -9.91 4.42
C ALA A 56 4.86 -11.34 4.32
N ALA A 57 5.58 -12.33 4.87
CA ALA A 57 5.17 -13.73 4.87
C ALA A 57 3.87 -13.95 5.66
N GLU A 58 3.69 -13.28 6.80
CA GLU A 58 2.45 -13.33 7.58
C GLU A 58 1.24 -12.81 6.79
N ALA A 59 1.36 -11.64 6.16
CA ALA A 59 0.28 -11.09 5.34
C ALA A 59 -0.01 -11.96 4.11
N ALA A 60 1.04 -12.41 3.45
CA ALA A 60 0.99 -13.26 2.25
C ALA A 60 0.39 -14.64 2.56
N GLY A 61 0.78 -15.26 3.68
CA GLY A 61 0.23 -16.53 4.15
C GLY A 61 -1.27 -16.47 4.39
N LYS A 62 -1.75 -15.37 5.00
CA LYS A 62 -3.20 -15.14 5.17
C LYS A 62 -3.92 -14.97 3.83
N ALA A 63 -3.35 -14.19 2.90
CA ALA A 63 -3.93 -14.03 1.57
C ALA A 63 -4.00 -15.35 0.81
N LEU A 64 -2.95 -16.17 0.89
CA LEU A 64 -2.90 -17.49 0.28
C LEU A 64 -3.93 -18.44 0.90
N ALA A 65 -4.01 -18.49 2.23
CA ALA A 65 -5.01 -19.29 2.92
C ALA A 65 -6.44 -18.90 2.55
N ASN A 66 -6.72 -17.61 2.45
CA ASN A 66 -8.03 -17.08 2.06
C ASN A 66 -8.36 -17.35 0.57
N SER A 67 -7.35 -17.56 -0.28
CA SER A 67 -7.55 -17.82 -1.72
C SER A 67 -7.99 -19.27 -2.00
N GLY A 68 -7.68 -20.19 -1.11
CA GLY A 68 -7.87 -21.62 -1.31
C GLY A 68 -6.90 -22.26 -2.30
N LEU A 69 -5.92 -21.52 -2.85
CA LEU A 69 -4.89 -22.06 -3.72
C LEU A 69 -3.81 -22.80 -2.90
N ALA A 70 -3.24 -23.84 -3.52
CA ALA A 70 -2.06 -24.50 -2.99
C ALA A 70 -0.78 -23.68 -3.25
N THR A 71 0.26 -23.93 -2.48
CA THR A 71 1.55 -23.23 -2.62
C THR A 71 2.20 -23.45 -3.98
N GLU A 72 2.00 -24.62 -4.59
CA GLU A 72 2.52 -25.02 -5.89
C GLU A 72 1.86 -24.27 -7.06
N GLU A 73 0.69 -23.64 -6.83
CA GLU A 73 -0.07 -22.91 -7.84
C GLU A 73 0.40 -21.46 -8.00
N ILE A 74 1.28 -20.96 -7.12
CA ILE A 74 1.78 -19.59 -7.20
C ILE A 74 3.01 -19.53 -8.13
N ASP A 75 2.87 -18.80 -9.23
CA ASP A 75 3.89 -18.66 -10.27
C ASP A 75 4.78 -17.43 -10.08
N LEU A 76 4.26 -16.39 -9.40
CA LEU A 76 4.90 -15.09 -9.31
C LEU A 76 4.71 -14.50 -7.90
N VAL A 77 5.80 -13.99 -7.31
CA VAL A 77 5.78 -13.22 -6.07
C VAL A 77 6.35 -11.84 -6.32
N LEU A 78 5.56 -10.80 -6.09
CA LEU A 78 5.97 -9.40 -6.18
C LEU A 78 5.86 -8.78 -4.79
N VAL A 79 6.98 -8.28 -4.26
CA VAL A 79 7.00 -7.55 -2.99
C VAL A 79 7.34 -6.10 -3.22
N ALA A 80 6.43 -5.21 -2.86
CA ALA A 80 6.65 -3.77 -2.87
C ALA A 80 7.16 -3.33 -1.50
N THR A 81 8.39 -2.84 -1.45
CA THR A 81 9.02 -2.31 -0.23
C THR A 81 10.13 -1.31 -0.56
N CYS A 82 10.34 -0.34 0.32
CA CYS A 82 11.50 0.56 0.33
C CYS A 82 12.36 0.39 1.59
N THR A 83 12.02 -0.58 2.44
CA THR A 83 12.71 -0.87 3.71
C THR A 83 13.22 -2.30 3.78
N ALA A 84 13.55 -2.91 2.62
CA ALA A 84 14.09 -4.25 2.57
C ALA A 84 15.31 -4.41 3.52
N ASP A 85 15.35 -5.52 4.25
CA ASP A 85 16.43 -5.82 5.21
C ASP A 85 17.79 -6.00 4.50
N ASP A 86 17.77 -6.65 3.34
CA ASP A 86 18.96 -7.00 2.56
C ASP A 86 18.76 -6.75 1.07
N ARG A 87 19.87 -6.66 0.35
CA ARG A 87 19.85 -6.52 -1.12
C ARG A 87 19.70 -7.86 -1.85
N SER A 88 20.16 -8.95 -1.25
CA SER A 88 20.11 -10.31 -1.79
C SER A 88 20.27 -11.34 -0.67
N PRO A 89 19.42 -12.40 -0.63
CA PRO A 89 18.25 -12.58 -1.49
C PRO A 89 17.24 -11.46 -1.31
N ASN A 90 16.44 -11.19 -2.37
CA ASN A 90 15.40 -10.17 -2.31
C ASN A 90 14.26 -10.59 -1.35
N THR A 91 13.43 -9.64 -0.93
CA THR A 91 12.33 -9.89 0.02
C THR A 91 11.33 -10.90 -0.53
N ALA A 92 11.01 -10.83 -1.82
CA ALA A 92 10.09 -11.76 -2.47
C ALA A 92 10.60 -13.22 -2.42
N ALA A 93 11.91 -13.45 -2.60
CA ALA A 93 12.49 -14.80 -2.46
C ALA A 93 12.44 -15.31 -1.01
N ARG A 94 12.63 -14.43 -0.02
CA ARG A 94 12.49 -14.79 1.40
C ARG A 94 11.04 -15.16 1.75
N VAL A 95 10.07 -14.39 1.26
CA VAL A 95 8.63 -14.69 1.40
C VAL A 95 8.29 -16.03 0.75
N ALA A 96 8.75 -16.27 -0.48
CA ALA A 96 8.53 -17.54 -1.17
C ALA A 96 9.09 -18.73 -0.37
N ALA A 97 10.30 -18.60 0.18
CA ALA A 97 10.91 -19.62 1.02
C ALA A 97 10.15 -19.86 2.32
N ALA A 98 9.72 -18.78 3.01
CA ALA A 98 8.96 -18.88 4.26
C ALA A 98 7.60 -19.56 4.08
N LEU A 99 6.96 -19.36 2.90
CA LEU A 99 5.67 -19.97 2.56
C LEU A 99 5.81 -21.36 1.92
N GLY A 100 7.04 -21.84 1.65
CA GLY A 100 7.28 -23.12 1.00
C GLY A 100 6.81 -23.17 -0.45
N LEU A 101 6.83 -22.04 -1.17
CA LEU A 101 6.48 -21.99 -2.59
C LEU A 101 7.55 -22.70 -3.42
N ALA A 102 7.13 -23.52 -4.39
CA ALA A 102 8.05 -24.42 -5.08
C ALA A 102 9.03 -23.70 -6.01
N THR A 103 8.53 -23.00 -7.03
CA THR A 103 9.36 -22.39 -8.09
C THR A 103 8.80 -21.08 -8.63
N PRO A 104 8.30 -20.14 -7.80
CA PRO A 104 7.77 -18.89 -8.33
C PRO A 104 8.91 -17.99 -8.85
N ALA A 105 8.60 -17.16 -9.84
CA ALA A 105 9.43 -15.99 -10.12
C ALA A 105 9.31 -14.99 -8.97
N THR A 106 10.42 -14.38 -8.53
CA THR A 106 10.43 -13.49 -7.36
C THR A 106 11.06 -12.15 -7.69
N MET A 107 10.36 -11.04 -7.43
CA MET A 107 10.86 -9.68 -7.70
C MET A 107 10.43 -8.70 -6.61
N ASP A 108 11.35 -7.84 -6.19
CA ASP A 108 11.04 -6.67 -5.36
C ASP A 108 10.77 -5.46 -6.26
N VAL A 109 9.81 -4.63 -5.86
CA VAL A 109 9.40 -3.40 -6.54
C VAL A 109 9.58 -2.24 -5.57
N ASN A 110 10.51 -1.32 -5.89
CA ASN A 110 10.73 -0.13 -5.07
C ASN A 110 10.21 1.12 -5.79
N VAL A 111 8.97 1.50 -5.51
CA VAL A 111 8.36 2.77 -5.90
C VAL A 111 7.72 3.43 -4.66
N VAL A 112 8.33 3.20 -3.50
CA VAL A 112 7.92 3.74 -2.20
C VAL A 112 6.39 3.55 -2.00
N CYS A 113 5.66 4.60 -1.63
CA CYS A 113 4.24 4.52 -1.25
C CYS A 113 3.27 4.09 -2.37
N SER A 114 3.67 4.18 -3.64
CA SER A 114 2.88 3.66 -4.77
C SER A 114 3.27 2.24 -5.17
N GLY A 115 4.18 1.61 -4.43
CA GLY A 115 4.77 0.31 -4.76
C GLY A 115 3.75 -0.79 -4.95
N PHE A 116 2.78 -0.92 -4.04
CA PHE A 116 1.75 -1.97 -4.17
C PHE A 116 0.93 -1.84 -5.45
N THR A 117 0.47 -0.64 -5.81
CA THR A 117 -0.33 -0.44 -7.03
C THR A 117 0.49 -0.62 -8.31
N HIS A 118 1.81 -0.35 -8.29
CA HIS A 118 2.71 -0.71 -9.37
C HIS A 118 2.91 -2.23 -9.46
N ALA A 119 3.11 -2.91 -8.33
CA ALA A 119 3.26 -4.36 -8.28
C ALA A 119 1.97 -5.07 -8.73
N LEU A 120 0.80 -4.58 -8.31
CA LEU A 120 -0.50 -5.09 -8.75
C LEU A 120 -0.67 -4.97 -10.27
N ALA A 121 -0.33 -3.82 -10.85
CA ALA A 121 -0.35 -3.63 -12.30
C ALA A 121 0.62 -4.57 -13.02
N SER A 122 1.81 -4.79 -12.45
CA SER A 122 2.80 -5.71 -13.01
C SER A 122 2.31 -7.16 -12.98
N ALA A 123 1.63 -7.57 -11.91
CA ALA A 123 0.99 -8.89 -11.81
C ALA A 123 -0.13 -9.05 -12.84
N ASP A 124 -1.05 -8.07 -12.97
CA ASP A 124 -2.08 -8.06 -14.01
C ASP A 124 -1.48 -8.23 -15.41
N HIS A 125 -0.44 -7.44 -15.72
CA HIS A 125 0.23 -7.51 -17.02
C HIS A 125 0.93 -8.85 -17.25
N ALA A 126 1.60 -9.43 -16.25
CA ALA A 126 2.23 -10.74 -16.35
C ALA A 126 1.21 -11.85 -16.61
N ILE A 127 0.08 -11.83 -15.89
CA ILE A 127 -1.00 -12.80 -16.06
C ILE A 127 -1.65 -12.66 -17.44
N ARG A 128 -1.97 -11.46 -17.87
CA ARG A 128 -2.57 -11.20 -19.19
C ARG A 128 -1.63 -11.55 -20.34
N ALA A 129 -0.31 -11.42 -20.13
CA ALA A 129 0.70 -11.85 -21.10
C ALA A 129 0.94 -13.38 -21.10
N GLY A 130 0.34 -14.14 -20.17
CA GLY A 130 0.51 -15.57 -20.01
C GLY A 130 1.85 -15.98 -19.38
N ALA A 131 2.55 -15.05 -18.73
CA ALA A 131 3.80 -15.31 -18.01
C ALA A 131 3.56 -15.87 -16.59
N ALA A 132 2.37 -15.69 -16.04
CA ALA A 132 1.91 -16.26 -14.78
C ALA A 132 0.41 -16.57 -14.86
N THR A 133 -0.09 -17.44 -13.99
CA THR A 133 -1.52 -17.70 -13.77
C THR A 133 -1.95 -17.12 -12.44
N ASN A 134 -1.16 -17.32 -11.39
CA ASN A 134 -1.42 -16.83 -10.04
C ASN A 134 -0.22 -16.05 -9.52
N ALA A 135 -0.45 -14.86 -9.05
CA ALA A 135 0.56 -14.00 -8.45
C ALA A 135 0.23 -13.66 -7.00
N LEU A 136 1.24 -13.63 -6.16
CA LEU A 136 1.18 -13.11 -4.80
C LEU A 136 1.81 -11.72 -4.80
N VAL A 137 1.02 -10.69 -4.51
CA VAL A 137 1.43 -9.29 -4.51
C VAL A 137 1.39 -8.76 -3.09
N VAL A 138 2.53 -8.33 -2.57
CA VAL A 138 2.68 -7.88 -1.18
C VAL A 138 3.17 -6.44 -1.15
N GLY A 139 2.58 -5.62 -0.29
CA GLY A 139 3.14 -4.35 0.16
C GLY A 139 3.56 -4.47 1.61
N VAL A 140 4.81 -4.17 1.95
CA VAL A 140 5.34 -4.32 3.30
C VAL A 140 6.35 -3.25 3.63
N GLU A 141 6.30 -2.73 4.86
CA GLU A 141 7.31 -1.79 5.35
C GLU A 141 7.57 -1.94 6.84
N LYS A 142 8.85 -1.91 7.21
CA LYS A 142 9.34 -1.56 8.54
C LYS A 142 9.77 -0.09 8.49
N PHE A 143 8.78 0.81 8.30
CA PHE A 143 9.06 2.22 8.01
C PHE A 143 9.69 2.91 9.22
N THR A 144 9.47 2.36 10.41
CA THR A 144 10.12 2.82 11.64
C THR A 144 11.64 2.63 11.63
N SER A 145 12.18 1.70 10.83
CA SER A 145 13.64 1.47 10.70
C SER A 145 14.39 2.62 10.03
N VAL A 146 13.69 3.40 9.20
CA VAL A 146 14.23 4.59 8.51
C VAL A 146 13.71 5.89 9.09
N THR A 147 12.96 5.84 10.18
CA THR A 147 12.42 7.03 10.87
C THR A 147 13.50 7.72 11.70
N ASP A 148 13.63 9.03 11.54
CA ASP A 148 14.37 9.87 12.49
C ASP A 148 13.45 10.24 13.64
N TRP A 149 13.63 9.58 14.78
CA TRP A 149 12.81 9.79 15.97
C TRP A 149 13.05 11.14 16.66
N THR A 150 14.01 11.94 16.18
CA THR A 150 14.26 13.31 16.66
C THR A 150 13.60 14.38 15.77
N ASP A 151 13.16 14.00 14.56
CA ASP A 151 12.45 14.89 13.65
C ASP A 151 10.93 14.75 13.81
N ARG A 152 10.32 15.66 14.58
CA ARG A 152 8.88 15.69 14.82
C ARG A 152 8.04 15.87 13.56
N THR A 153 8.63 16.31 12.44
CA THR A 153 7.88 16.53 11.20
C THR A 153 7.62 15.24 10.45
N THR A 154 8.38 14.20 10.71
CA THR A 154 8.30 12.89 10.05
C THR A 154 7.99 11.74 11.01
N CYS A 155 8.56 11.70 12.23
CA CYS A 155 8.39 10.58 13.16
C CYS A 155 6.93 10.35 13.60
N VAL A 156 6.10 11.41 13.57
CA VAL A 156 4.67 11.31 13.91
C VAL A 156 3.84 10.60 12.84
N LEU A 157 4.40 10.37 11.66
CA LEU A 157 3.68 9.80 10.51
C LEU A 157 3.82 8.28 10.43
N THR A 158 5.04 7.76 10.60
CA THR A 158 5.45 6.43 10.17
C THR A 158 4.90 5.31 11.04
N GLY A 159 4.63 4.16 10.42
CA GLY A 159 4.24 2.93 11.07
C GLY A 159 4.64 1.72 10.23
N ASP A 160 4.58 0.53 10.83
CA ASP A 160 4.97 -0.74 10.23
C ASP A 160 3.77 -1.62 9.94
N GLY A 161 3.88 -2.45 8.90
CA GLY A 161 2.85 -3.41 8.55
C GLY A 161 3.01 -3.98 7.16
N ALA A 162 2.15 -4.93 6.84
CA ALA A 162 2.09 -5.60 5.56
C ALA A 162 0.64 -5.84 5.12
N GLY A 163 0.43 -5.83 3.82
CA GLY A 163 -0.81 -6.28 3.21
C GLY A 163 -0.51 -7.03 1.93
N ALA A 164 -1.32 -8.01 1.60
CA ALA A 164 -1.12 -8.89 0.46
C ALA A 164 -2.41 -9.15 -0.31
N ALA A 165 -2.25 -9.44 -1.59
CA ALA A 165 -3.30 -9.88 -2.49
C ALA A 165 -2.83 -11.10 -3.27
N VAL A 166 -3.68 -12.11 -3.40
CA VAL A 166 -3.56 -13.15 -4.42
C VAL A 166 -4.30 -12.66 -5.65
N VAL A 167 -3.61 -12.63 -6.78
CA VAL A 167 -4.14 -12.24 -8.09
C VAL A 167 -4.15 -13.46 -8.98
N THR A 168 -5.28 -13.77 -9.59
CA THR A 168 -5.44 -14.94 -10.47
C THR A 168 -5.96 -14.53 -11.83
N ALA A 169 -5.70 -15.37 -12.82
CA ALA A 169 -6.27 -15.24 -14.16
C ALA A 169 -7.79 -15.35 -14.12
N SER A 170 -8.47 -14.56 -14.95
CA SER A 170 -9.93 -14.57 -15.09
C SER A 170 -10.36 -14.49 -16.55
N ALA A 171 -11.59 -14.87 -16.85
CA ALA A 171 -12.15 -14.74 -18.18
C ALA A 171 -12.39 -13.25 -18.52
N GLU A 172 -12.88 -12.50 -17.55
CA GLU A 172 -13.15 -11.06 -17.67
C GLU A 172 -12.13 -10.26 -16.85
N PRO A 173 -11.75 -9.05 -17.30
CA PRO A 173 -10.85 -8.19 -16.57
C PRO A 173 -11.57 -7.55 -15.37
N GLU A 174 -11.20 -7.96 -14.15
CA GLU A 174 -11.70 -7.40 -12.90
C GLU A 174 -10.70 -6.41 -12.27
N ILE A 175 -9.48 -6.34 -12.81
CA ILE A 175 -8.51 -5.28 -12.55
C ILE A 175 -8.50 -4.36 -13.78
N GLY A 176 -8.90 -3.12 -13.57
CA GLY A 176 -8.97 -2.10 -14.63
C GLY A 176 -7.59 -1.62 -15.08
N PRO A 177 -7.53 -0.94 -16.24
CA PRO A 177 -6.28 -0.43 -16.80
C PRO A 177 -5.59 0.53 -15.85
N VAL A 178 -4.30 0.32 -15.58
CA VAL A 178 -3.51 1.20 -14.72
C VAL A 178 -3.31 2.60 -15.33
N VAL A 179 -3.38 3.62 -14.47
CA VAL A 179 -2.89 4.96 -14.75
C VAL A 179 -1.73 5.22 -13.81
N TRP A 180 -0.53 5.32 -14.35
CA TRP A 180 0.68 5.54 -13.56
C TRP A 180 1.57 6.62 -14.17
N GLY A 181 2.48 7.16 -13.36
CA GLY A 181 3.43 8.17 -13.75
C GLY A 181 4.20 8.72 -12.57
N SER A 182 5.03 9.72 -12.83
CA SER A 182 5.86 10.38 -11.82
C SER A 182 6.20 11.82 -12.23
N VAL A 183 6.80 12.56 -11.30
CA VAL A 183 7.38 13.90 -11.55
C VAL A 183 8.88 13.83 -11.23
N PRO A 184 9.74 13.35 -12.15
CA PRO A 184 11.15 13.06 -11.86
C PRO A 184 11.93 14.23 -11.29
N GLY A 185 11.64 15.47 -11.74
CA GLY A 185 12.27 16.68 -11.21
C GLY A 185 11.97 17.01 -9.75
N MET A 186 11.01 16.30 -9.14
CA MET A 186 10.58 16.47 -7.74
C MET A 186 10.99 15.30 -6.84
N GLY A 187 11.94 14.47 -7.28
CA GLY A 187 12.43 13.33 -6.49
C GLY A 187 12.96 13.72 -5.10
N HIS A 188 13.46 14.93 -4.97
CA HIS A 188 13.94 15.49 -3.69
C HIS A 188 12.83 15.71 -2.65
N ALA A 189 11.56 15.78 -3.05
CA ALA A 189 10.46 16.09 -2.14
C ALA A 189 10.12 14.97 -1.15
N VAL A 190 10.48 13.70 -1.45
CA VAL A 190 10.32 12.55 -0.55
C VAL A 190 11.52 11.62 -0.75
N ARG A 191 12.30 11.40 0.29
CA ARG A 191 13.58 10.67 0.21
C ARG A 191 13.74 9.69 1.36
N ILE A 192 14.46 8.61 1.08
CA ILE A 192 15.05 7.71 2.08
C ILE A 192 16.51 7.56 1.66
N GLU A 193 17.41 8.24 2.34
CA GLU A 193 18.82 8.33 1.96
C GLU A 193 19.74 8.49 3.17
N GLY A 194 21.05 8.39 2.93
CA GLY A 194 22.08 8.50 3.98
C GLY A 194 22.56 7.17 4.53
N THR A 195 23.46 7.24 5.53
CA THR A 195 24.02 6.08 6.25
C THR A 195 24.13 6.45 7.72
N PRO A 196 23.22 5.96 8.58
CA PRO A 196 22.05 5.14 8.27
C PRO A 196 21.00 5.90 7.43
N SER A 197 20.23 5.16 6.66
CA SER A 197 19.14 5.74 5.84
C SER A 197 18.07 6.39 6.71
N ARG A 198 17.61 7.59 6.30
CA ARG A 198 16.55 8.33 7.00
C ARG A 198 15.50 8.84 6.02
N PHE A 199 14.25 8.69 6.44
CA PHE A 199 13.12 9.26 5.75
C PHE A 199 13.04 10.77 5.96
N SER A 200 12.88 11.51 4.88
CA SER A 200 12.64 12.95 4.89
C SER A 200 11.64 13.36 3.82
N GLN A 201 10.89 14.43 4.08
CA GLN A 201 9.94 14.97 3.11
C GLN A 201 9.75 16.48 3.21
N GLU A 202 9.48 17.09 2.08
CA GLU A 202 8.99 18.46 1.97
C GLU A 202 7.46 18.48 2.07
N GLY A 203 6.93 18.35 3.30
CA GLY A 203 5.52 18.11 3.55
C GLY A 203 4.55 19.08 2.85
N GLN A 204 4.90 20.39 2.75
CA GLN A 204 4.06 21.37 2.06
C GLN A 204 4.02 21.17 0.54
N SER A 205 5.16 20.85 -0.08
CA SER A 205 5.25 20.57 -1.52
C SER A 205 4.46 19.31 -1.87
N VAL A 206 4.62 18.24 -1.09
CA VAL A 206 3.88 16.99 -1.24
C VAL A 206 2.38 17.21 -1.06
N TYR A 207 1.96 17.94 -0.01
CA TYR A 207 0.55 18.24 0.24
C TYR A 207 -0.09 19.01 -0.92
N ARG A 208 0.58 20.07 -1.40
CA ARG A 208 0.08 20.89 -2.52
C ARG A 208 -0.07 20.05 -3.78
N TRP A 209 0.96 19.28 -4.13
CA TRP A 209 0.92 18.39 -5.28
C TRP A 209 -0.22 17.38 -5.15
N ALA A 210 -0.31 16.67 -4.03
CA ALA A 210 -1.32 15.64 -3.82
C ALA A 210 -2.75 16.20 -3.93
N THR A 211 -3.02 17.33 -3.28
CA THR A 211 -4.38 17.90 -3.24
C THR A 211 -4.79 18.64 -4.52
N THR A 212 -3.84 18.92 -5.43
CA THR A 212 -4.13 19.60 -6.71
C THR A 212 -4.00 18.70 -7.92
N GLN A 213 -2.99 17.83 -7.97
CA GLN A 213 -2.69 17.02 -9.16
C GLN A 213 -3.30 15.61 -9.12
N LEU A 214 -3.48 15.01 -7.93
CA LEU A 214 -4.00 13.65 -7.84
C LEU A 214 -5.49 13.52 -8.15
N PRO A 215 -6.40 14.44 -7.77
CA PRO A 215 -7.82 14.27 -8.06
C PRO A 215 -8.14 14.10 -9.56
N PRO A 216 -7.61 14.92 -10.50
CA PRO A 216 -7.85 14.70 -11.93
C PRO A 216 -7.23 13.39 -12.43
N ILE A 217 -6.10 12.95 -11.87
CA ILE A 217 -5.49 11.66 -12.23
C ILE A 217 -6.37 10.50 -11.74
N ALA A 218 -6.88 10.57 -10.51
CA ALA A 218 -7.79 9.56 -9.96
C ALA A 218 -9.10 9.46 -10.77
N ARG A 219 -9.65 10.58 -11.26
CA ARG A 219 -10.79 10.55 -12.20
C ARG A 219 -10.45 9.83 -13.49
N ARG A 220 -9.27 10.07 -14.05
CA ARG A 220 -8.80 9.37 -15.26
C ARG A 220 -8.67 7.86 -15.03
N VAL A 221 -8.33 7.41 -13.81
CA VAL A 221 -8.36 5.97 -13.46
C VAL A 221 -9.78 5.43 -13.59
N CYS A 222 -10.77 6.12 -13.02
CA CYS A 222 -12.18 5.73 -13.08
C CYS A 222 -12.68 5.74 -14.54
N GLU A 223 -12.38 6.78 -15.30
CA GLU A 223 -12.74 6.90 -16.74
C GLU A 223 -12.20 5.72 -17.56
N ARG A 224 -10.92 5.35 -17.35
CA ARG A 224 -10.31 4.22 -18.06
C ARG A 224 -10.89 2.87 -17.67
N ALA A 225 -11.41 2.75 -16.46
CA ALA A 225 -12.10 1.56 -15.98
C ALA A 225 -13.59 1.52 -16.37
N GLY A 226 -14.12 2.61 -16.96
CA GLY A 226 -15.55 2.71 -17.29
C GLY A 226 -16.45 2.78 -16.06
N VAL A 227 -15.95 3.31 -14.94
CA VAL A 227 -16.68 3.42 -13.66
C VAL A 227 -16.76 4.90 -13.30
N ALA A 228 -17.96 5.41 -13.06
CA ALA A 228 -18.12 6.78 -12.57
C ALA A 228 -17.68 6.87 -11.08
N PRO A 229 -17.07 7.98 -10.64
CA PRO A 229 -16.64 8.13 -9.25
C PRO A 229 -17.76 7.90 -8.22
N GLU A 230 -18.97 8.29 -8.52
CA GLU A 230 -20.17 8.10 -7.69
C GLU A 230 -20.63 6.65 -7.57
N ASP A 231 -20.19 5.78 -8.49
CA ASP A 231 -20.49 4.34 -8.49
C ASP A 231 -19.45 3.51 -7.71
N LEU A 232 -18.37 4.14 -7.26
CA LEU A 232 -17.38 3.46 -6.42
C LEU A 232 -17.99 3.08 -5.07
N ALA A 233 -17.80 1.82 -4.66
CA ALA A 233 -18.16 1.37 -3.32
C ALA A 233 -17.11 1.77 -2.28
N ALA A 234 -15.83 1.81 -2.68
CA ALA A 234 -14.76 2.29 -1.80
C ALA A 234 -13.65 3.03 -2.57
N VAL A 235 -12.99 3.93 -1.84
CA VAL A 235 -11.79 4.64 -2.27
C VAL A 235 -10.67 4.35 -1.27
N VAL A 236 -9.67 3.61 -1.71
CA VAL A 236 -8.49 3.24 -0.91
C VAL A 236 -7.27 3.96 -1.49
N LEU A 237 -7.05 5.17 -1.00
CA LEU A 237 -5.86 5.95 -1.30
C LEU A 237 -4.69 5.47 -0.45
N HIS A 238 -3.46 5.74 -0.89
CA HIS A 238 -2.31 5.66 0.01
C HIS A 238 -2.61 6.38 1.33
N GLN A 239 -2.42 5.68 2.44
CA GLN A 239 -2.73 6.14 3.79
C GLN A 239 -1.61 7.04 4.34
N ALA A 240 -1.40 8.17 3.65
CA ALA A 240 -0.34 9.12 4.00
C ALA A 240 -0.69 9.99 5.21
N ASN A 241 -1.89 10.58 5.17
CA ASN A 241 -2.33 11.64 6.08
C ASN A 241 -3.80 11.96 5.79
N LEU A 242 -4.67 12.08 6.79
CA LEU A 242 -6.10 12.39 6.58
C LEU A 242 -6.30 13.72 5.84
N ARG A 243 -5.43 14.72 6.08
CA ARG A 243 -5.51 16.01 5.38
C ARG A 243 -5.20 15.95 3.89
N ILE A 244 -4.66 14.82 3.41
CA ILE A 244 -4.51 14.51 1.98
C ILE A 244 -5.67 13.63 1.51
N ILE A 245 -5.97 12.56 2.23
CA ILE A 245 -7.00 11.58 1.87
C ILE A 245 -8.36 12.25 1.67
N GLU A 246 -8.83 13.00 2.66
CA GLU A 246 -10.17 13.63 2.62
C GLU A 246 -10.36 14.63 1.48
N PRO A 247 -9.45 15.60 1.23
CA PRO A 247 -9.59 16.51 0.10
C PRO A 247 -9.49 15.82 -1.26
N VAL A 248 -8.63 14.78 -1.40
CA VAL A 248 -8.50 14.05 -2.66
C VAL A 248 -9.78 13.27 -2.94
N ALA A 249 -10.31 12.51 -1.97
CA ALA A 249 -11.54 11.75 -2.11
C ALA A 249 -12.74 12.67 -2.39
N ARG A 250 -12.88 13.78 -1.66
CA ARG A 250 -13.95 14.78 -1.91
C ARG A 250 -13.86 15.37 -3.31
N LYS A 251 -12.68 15.76 -3.78
CA LYS A 251 -12.47 16.32 -5.12
C LYS A 251 -12.62 15.28 -6.23
N LEU A 252 -12.42 14.00 -5.94
CA LEU A 252 -12.72 12.91 -6.87
C LEU A 252 -14.22 12.87 -7.21
N GLY A 253 -15.08 13.14 -6.24
CA GLY A 253 -16.52 13.08 -6.40
C GLY A 253 -17.14 11.73 -6.03
N ALA A 254 -16.42 10.85 -5.33
CA ALA A 254 -16.90 9.55 -4.87
C ALA A 254 -17.79 9.68 -3.62
N VAL A 255 -18.96 10.31 -3.80
CA VAL A 255 -19.84 10.75 -2.70
C VAL A 255 -20.51 9.60 -1.94
N ASN A 256 -20.63 8.43 -2.57
CA ASN A 256 -21.25 7.23 -1.98
C ASN A 256 -20.23 6.23 -1.45
N ALA A 257 -18.94 6.44 -1.73
CA ALA A 257 -17.89 5.47 -1.42
C ALA A 257 -17.47 5.51 0.05
N VAL A 258 -17.16 4.35 0.61
CA VAL A 258 -16.38 4.26 1.84
C VAL A 258 -14.95 4.74 1.55
N VAL A 259 -14.51 5.77 2.24
CA VAL A 259 -13.13 6.27 2.14
C VAL A 259 -12.29 5.61 3.23
N ALA A 260 -11.27 4.84 2.84
CA ALA A 260 -10.37 4.20 3.80
C ALA A 260 -9.61 5.26 4.63
N THR A 261 -9.64 5.11 5.94
CA THR A 261 -8.98 6.00 6.92
C THR A 261 -8.09 5.22 7.91
N ASP A 262 -7.56 4.08 7.48
CA ASP A 262 -6.72 3.19 8.30
C ASP A 262 -5.47 3.89 8.87
N VAL A 263 -5.03 4.95 8.21
CA VAL A 263 -3.93 5.82 8.69
C VAL A 263 -4.13 6.30 10.13
N THR A 264 -5.38 6.41 10.59
CA THR A 264 -5.68 6.86 11.95
C THR A 264 -5.18 5.91 13.03
N GLU A 265 -5.10 4.62 12.73
CA GLU A 265 -4.70 3.55 13.64
C GLU A 265 -3.34 2.92 13.28
N SER A 266 -3.02 2.91 11.98
CA SER A 266 -1.83 2.24 11.45
C SER A 266 -0.66 3.19 11.21
N GLY A 267 -0.91 4.50 11.13
CA GLY A 267 0.07 5.45 10.61
C GLY A 267 0.30 5.28 9.11
N ASN A 268 1.33 5.94 8.61
CA ASN A 268 1.77 5.78 7.24
C ASN A 268 2.69 4.55 7.13
N THR A 269 2.20 3.48 6.54
CA THR A 269 2.92 2.24 6.27
C THR A 269 3.40 2.14 4.80
N SER A 270 3.58 3.27 4.14
CA SER A 270 4.11 3.38 2.76
C SER A 270 3.44 2.38 1.78
N ALA A 271 4.19 1.44 1.18
CA ALA A 271 3.67 0.47 0.22
C ALA A 271 2.61 -0.48 0.81
N ALA A 272 2.67 -0.76 2.11
CA ALA A 272 1.70 -1.63 2.78
C ALA A 272 0.32 -0.99 2.95
N SER A 273 0.23 0.34 2.89
CA SER A 273 -0.92 1.11 3.36
C SER A 273 -2.23 0.80 2.61
N ILE A 274 -2.16 0.61 1.30
CA ILE A 274 -3.34 0.29 0.47
C ILE A 274 -3.84 -1.14 0.72
N PRO A 275 -3.00 -2.20 0.56
CA PRO A 275 -3.48 -3.57 0.75
C PRO A 275 -3.89 -3.84 2.19
N LEU A 276 -3.22 -3.24 3.18
CA LEU A 276 -3.61 -3.32 4.59
C LEU A 276 -5.00 -2.72 4.83
N ALA A 277 -5.24 -1.49 4.38
CA ALA A 277 -6.51 -0.82 4.52
C ALA A 277 -7.64 -1.56 3.78
N LEU A 278 -7.39 -2.00 2.54
CA LEU A 278 -8.37 -2.77 1.77
C LEU A 278 -8.73 -4.09 2.45
N SER A 279 -7.72 -4.85 2.91
CA SER A 279 -7.93 -6.12 3.61
C SER A 279 -8.80 -5.94 4.86
N LYS A 280 -8.56 -4.89 5.65
CA LYS A 280 -9.38 -4.58 6.83
C LYS A 280 -10.82 -4.18 6.47
N LEU A 281 -11.03 -3.39 5.40
CA LEU A 281 -12.38 -3.03 4.97
C LEU A 281 -13.18 -4.27 4.53
N VAL A 282 -12.55 -5.18 3.80
CA VAL A 282 -13.16 -6.45 3.36
C VAL A 282 -13.47 -7.35 4.55
N GLU A 283 -12.53 -7.52 5.49
CA GLU A 283 -12.71 -8.32 6.70
C GLU A 283 -13.86 -7.81 7.57
N ARG A 284 -14.08 -6.48 7.61
CA ARG A 284 -15.19 -5.85 8.34
C ARG A 284 -16.52 -5.89 7.59
N GLY A 285 -16.53 -6.39 6.34
CA GLY A 285 -17.73 -6.40 5.51
C GLY A 285 -18.19 -5.01 5.05
N GLU A 286 -17.30 -4.01 5.06
CA GLU A 286 -17.62 -2.63 4.69
C GLU A 286 -17.69 -2.43 3.18
N VAL A 287 -17.17 -3.35 2.38
CA VAL A 287 -17.18 -3.31 0.92
C VAL A 287 -17.75 -4.62 0.38
N PRO A 288 -18.85 -4.59 -0.36
CA PRO A 288 -19.44 -5.82 -0.94
C PRO A 288 -18.52 -6.48 -1.97
N SER A 289 -18.50 -7.82 -2.01
CA SER A 289 -17.79 -8.57 -3.06
C SER A 289 -18.33 -8.19 -4.45
N GLY A 290 -17.44 -8.09 -5.44
CA GLY A 290 -17.73 -7.65 -6.81
C GLY A 290 -17.92 -6.14 -6.99
N ALA A 291 -18.01 -5.37 -5.91
CA ALA A 291 -18.18 -3.93 -5.99
C ALA A 291 -16.91 -3.22 -6.49
N PRO A 292 -17.04 -2.09 -7.24
CA PRO A 292 -15.89 -1.36 -7.75
C PRO A 292 -15.17 -0.58 -6.64
N VAL A 293 -13.85 -0.76 -6.55
CA VAL A 293 -12.96 -0.12 -5.57
C VAL A 293 -11.82 0.58 -6.28
N LEU A 294 -11.63 1.86 -6.02
CA LEU A 294 -10.44 2.59 -6.48
C LEU A 294 -9.27 2.35 -5.52
N LEU A 295 -8.19 1.77 -6.04
CA LEU A 295 -6.88 1.74 -5.39
C LEU A 295 -6.00 2.82 -6.01
N PHE A 296 -5.43 3.73 -5.21
CA PHE A 296 -4.61 4.81 -5.74
C PHE A 296 -3.42 5.12 -4.83
N GLY A 297 -2.24 4.64 -5.25
CA GLY A 297 -0.95 4.86 -4.60
C GLY A 297 -0.27 6.12 -5.13
N PHE A 298 0.39 6.85 -4.23
CA PHE A 298 1.19 8.03 -4.57
C PHE A 298 2.23 8.30 -3.47
N GLY A 299 3.35 8.92 -3.81
CA GLY A 299 4.36 9.24 -2.80
C GLY A 299 5.72 9.57 -3.36
N GLY A 300 6.75 8.83 -2.97
CA GLY A 300 8.12 9.07 -3.36
C GLY A 300 8.31 9.28 -4.87
N ASN A 301 9.26 10.12 -5.27
CA ASN A 301 9.45 10.61 -6.63
C ASN A 301 8.21 11.35 -7.21
N LEU A 302 7.26 11.75 -6.36
CA LEU A 302 5.91 12.13 -6.75
C LEU A 302 5.32 11.16 -7.77
N SER A 303 5.61 9.86 -7.58
CA SER A 303 5.07 8.78 -8.38
C SER A 303 3.63 8.46 -7.96
N TYR A 304 2.86 7.95 -8.90
CA TYR A 304 1.51 7.51 -8.67
C TYR A 304 1.16 6.30 -9.54
N ALA A 305 0.30 5.46 -9.03
CA ALA A 305 -0.36 4.41 -9.80
C ALA A 305 -1.75 4.13 -9.24
N GLY A 306 -2.73 3.92 -10.11
CA GLY A 306 -4.08 3.61 -9.68
C GLY A 306 -4.81 2.71 -10.64
N GLN A 307 -5.69 1.88 -10.08
CA GLN A 307 -6.60 0.99 -10.80
C GLN A 307 -7.94 0.94 -10.07
N VAL A 308 -9.02 0.73 -10.81
CA VAL A 308 -10.28 0.25 -10.22
C VAL A 308 -10.26 -1.27 -10.29
N ILE A 309 -10.54 -1.92 -9.16
CA ILE A 309 -10.68 -3.38 -9.08
C ILE A 309 -12.11 -3.76 -8.71
N ARG A 310 -12.48 -5.01 -8.96
CA ARG A 310 -13.64 -5.62 -8.29
C ARG A 310 -13.17 -6.15 -6.94
N CYS A 311 -13.92 -5.83 -5.89
CA CYS A 311 -13.65 -6.31 -4.53
C CYS A 311 -13.72 -7.85 -4.50
N PRO A 312 -12.75 -8.57 -3.92
CA PRO A 312 -12.79 -10.01 -3.82
C PRO A 312 -13.92 -10.55 -2.96
#